data_14ba46ff0814d3b94723070824c81209
#
_entry.id   14ba46ff0814d3b94723070824c81209
#
_cell.length_a   1.000
_cell.length_b   1.000
_cell.length_c   1.000
_cell.angle_alpha   90.00
_cell.angle_beta   90.00
_cell.angle_gamma   90.00
#
_symmetry.space_group_name_H-M   'P 1'
#
loop_
_entity.id
_entity.type
_entity.pdbx_description
1 polymer ?
#
loop_
_entity_poly.entity_id
_entity_poly.type
_entity_poly.pdbx_seq_one_letter_code
_entity_poly.pdbx_strand_id
1 'polypeptide(L)' 'MAKEVEWNEEFGTGGTMICTCDNCGKQYKFKFKSKPNYKEAGQKLKEKYGWFPRKYEGKWYDLCSDECRDELEEKLDV' A
#
# COMPACT_ATOMS: atom_id res chain seq x y z
N MET A 1 1.39 6.65 -5.19
CA MET A 1 0.67 5.72 -4.34
C MET A 1 0.80 4.31 -4.91
N ALA A 2 1.29 3.38 -4.13
CA ALA A 2 1.68 2.05 -4.59
C ALA A 2 0.60 0.97 -4.36
N LYS A 3 -0.65 1.34 -4.60
CA LYS A 3 -1.78 0.41 -4.50
C LYS A 3 -2.38 0.17 -5.86
N GLU A 4 -2.49 -1.09 -6.24
CA GLU A 4 -3.08 -1.51 -7.50
C GLU A 4 -4.29 -2.40 -7.23
N VAL A 5 -5.21 -2.42 -8.18
CA VAL A 5 -6.42 -3.23 -8.07
C VAL A 5 -6.55 -4.13 -9.29
N GLU A 6 -6.69 -5.43 -9.05
CA GLU A 6 -7.00 -6.41 -10.07
C GLU A 6 -8.44 -6.86 -9.88
N TRP A 7 -9.26 -6.74 -10.93
CA TRP A 7 -10.66 -7.13 -10.89
C TRP A 7 -10.87 -8.58 -11.31
N ASN A 8 -11.79 -9.27 -10.62
CA ASN A 8 -12.20 -10.63 -11.00
C ASN A 8 -13.23 -10.56 -12.11
N GLU A 9 -12.80 -10.65 -13.35
CA GLU A 9 -13.69 -10.57 -14.50
C GLU A 9 -14.66 -11.75 -14.59
N GLU A 10 -14.24 -12.93 -14.16
CA GLU A 10 -15.06 -14.15 -14.23
C GLU A 10 -16.33 -14.09 -13.38
N PHE A 11 -16.28 -13.41 -12.25
CA PHE A 11 -17.41 -13.34 -11.33
C PHE A 11 -18.11 -11.98 -11.31
N GLY A 12 -17.59 -11.01 -12.05
CA GLY A 12 -18.19 -9.69 -12.16
C GLY A 12 -18.23 -8.85 -10.89
N THR A 13 -17.74 -9.40 -9.77
CA THR A 13 -17.72 -8.71 -8.48
C THR A 13 -16.40 -8.94 -7.76
N GLY A 14 -15.90 -7.88 -7.14
CA GLY A 14 -14.69 -7.98 -6.33
C GLY A 14 -13.40 -8.04 -7.11
N GLY A 15 -12.32 -8.31 -6.40
CA GLY A 15 -10.98 -8.36 -6.98
C GLY A 15 -9.92 -8.46 -5.90
N THR A 16 -8.68 -8.13 -6.27
CA THR A 16 -7.53 -8.14 -5.37
C THR A 16 -6.88 -6.76 -5.36
N MET A 17 -6.65 -6.23 -4.17
CA MET A 17 -5.90 -4.99 -4.00
C MET A 17 -4.46 -5.34 -3.63
N ILE A 18 -3.51 -4.80 -4.39
CA ILE A 18 -2.09 -5.04 -4.19
C ILE A 18 -1.46 -3.78 -3.60
N CYS A 19 -0.86 -3.90 -2.42
CA CYS A 19 -0.18 -2.81 -1.75
C CYS A 19 1.33 -3.06 -1.78
N THR A 20 2.08 -2.10 -2.31
CA THR A 20 3.53 -2.22 -2.48
C THR A 20 4.26 -1.18 -1.64
N CYS A 21 5.30 -1.61 -0.90
CA CYS A 21 6.18 -0.67 -0.21
C CYS A 21 7.01 0.10 -1.23
N ASP A 22 7.00 1.42 -1.14
CA ASP A 22 7.72 2.28 -2.09
C ASP A 22 9.24 2.22 -1.96
N ASN A 23 9.74 1.69 -0.86
CA ASN A 23 11.18 1.55 -0.64
C ASN A 23 11.72 0.17 -1.02
N CYS A 24 11.19 -0.89 -0.41
CA CYS A 24 11.75 -2.25 -0.59
C CYS A 24 11.00 -3.09 -1.63
N GLY A 25 9.84 -2.65 -2.10
CA GLY A 25 9.04 -3.39 -3.07
C GLY A 25 8.23 -4.54 -2.52
N LYS A 26 8.20 -4.71 -1.20
CA LYS A 26 7.41 -5.75 -0.56
C LYS A 26 5.92 -5.54 -0.83
N GLN A 27 5.21 -6.62 -1.19
CA GLN A 27 3.81 -6.55 -1.57
C GLN A 27 2.91 -7.36 -0.65
N TYR A 28 1.72 -6.83 -0.38
CA TYR A 28 0.63 -7.55 0.27
C TYR A 28 -0.61 -7.46 -0.58
N LYS A 29 -1.33 -8.59 -0.67
CA LYS A 29 -2.54 -8.69 -1.47
C LYS A 29 -3.76 -8.91 -0.58
N PHE A 30 -4.81 -8.14 -0.82
CA PHE A 30 -6.08 -8.25 -0.11
C PHE A 30 -7.20 -8.50 -1.10
N LYS A 31 -8.08 -9.45 -0.77
CA LYS A 31 -9.27 -9.70 -1.59
C LYS A 31 -10.43 -8.85 -1.08
N PHE A 32 -11.19 -8.29 -2.01
CA PHE A 32 -12.42 -7.56 -1.70
C PHE A 32 -13.58 -8.11 -2.51
N LYS A 33 -14.80 -8.00 -1.98
CA LYS A 33 -15.98 -8.64 -2.59
C LYS A 33 -16.72 -7.78 -3.59
N SER A 34 -16.82 -6.49 -3.38
CA SER A 34 -17.60 -5.61 -4.24
C SER A 34 -16.84 -4.41 -4.77
N LYS A 35 -16.17 -3.67 -3.92
CA LYS A 35 -15.36 -2.54 -4.34
C LYS A 35 -14.13 -2.35 -3.45
N PRO A 36 -13.06 -1.80 -4.02
CA PRO A 36 -11.83 -1.59 -3.25
C PRO A 36 -12.05 -0.48 -2.21
N ASN A 37 -11.60 -0.73 -1.00
CA ASN A 37 -11.61 0.26 0.06
C ASN A 37 -10.17 0.54 0.48
N TYR A 38 -9.59 1.60 -0.09
CA TYR A 38 -8.20 1.98 0.16
C TYR A 38 -7.94 2.35 1.62
N LYS A 39 -8.92 2.98 2.26
CA LYS A 39 -8.82 3.38 3.66
C LYS A 39 -8.76 2.16 4.58
N GLU A 40 -9.61 1.17 4.34
CA GLU A 40 -9.63 -0.07 5.11
C GLU A 40 -8.36 -0.88 4.88
N ALA A 41 -7.88 -0.97 3.65
CA ALA A 41 -6.64 -1.65 3.32
C ALA A 41 -5.45 -1.02 4.04
N GLY A 42 -5.36 0.31 4.04
CA GLY A 42 -4.32 1.04 4.75
C GLY A 42 -4.36 0.79 6.24
N GLN A 43 -5.57 0.75 6.82
CA GLN A 43 -5.78 0.47 8.23
C GLN A 43 -5.36 -0.94 8.61
N LYS A 44 -5.70 -1.94 7.79
CA LYS A 44 -5.29 -3.34 8.00
C LYS A 44 -3.77 -3.49 7.92
N LEU A 45 -3.13 -2.83 6.98
CA LEU A 45 -1.67 -2.83 6.86
C LEU A 45 -1.01 -2.25 8.11
N LYS A 46 -1.55 -1.16 8.62
CA LYS A 46 -1.04 -0.51 9.82
C LYS A 46 -1.18 -1.40 11.04
N GLU A 47 -2.35 -2.02 11.24
CA GLU A 47 -2.63 -2.86 12.40
C GLU A 47 -1.90 -4.20 12.37
N LYS A 48 -1.86 -4.86 11.22
CA LYS A 48 -1.26 -6.20 11.10
C LYS A 48 0.23 -6.20 10.82
N TYR A 49 0.70 -5.25 10.03
CA TYR A 49 2.07 -5.27 9.51
C TYR A 49 2.87 -4.02 9.85
N GLY A 50 2.26 -3.04 10.50
CA GLY A 50 2.94 -1.81 10.87
C GLY A 50 3.24 -0.86 9.73
N TRP A 51 2.57 -1.04 8.59
CA TRP A 51 2.72 -0.13 7.46
C TRP A 51 2.12 1.23 7.78
N PHE A 52 2.71 2.28 7.22
CA PHE A 52 2.19 3.63 7.41
C PHE A 52 2.43 4.50 6.16
N PRO A 53 1.51 5.43 5.85
CA PRO A 53 1.71 6.36 4.75
C PRO A 53 2.56 7.55 5.19
N ARG A 54 3.35 8.08 4.27
CA ARG A 54 4.11 9.32 4.47
C ARG A 54 4.01 10.17 3.21
N LYS A 55 3.97 11.47 3.39
CA LYS A 55 3.91 12.43 2.29
C LYS A 55 5.21 13.19 2.19
N TYR A 56 5.84 13.14 1.03
CA TYR A 56 7.08 13.86 0.74
C TYR A 56 6.91 14.60 -0.58
N GLU A 57 7.19 15.89 -0.58
CA GLU A 57 7.12 16.74 -1.77
C GLU A 57 5.81 16.63 -2.57
N GLY A 58 4.70 16.51 -1.85
CA GLY A 58 3.38 16.39 -2.46
C GLY A 58 3.00 15.01 -2.93
N LYS A 59 3.86 14.02 -2.76
CA LYS A 59 3.57 12.62 -3.14
C LYS A 59 3.41 11.73 -1.92
N TRP A 60 2.44 10.82 -1.98
CA TRP A 60 2.22 9.84 -0.94
C TRP A 60 3.02 8.57 -1.20
N TYR A 61 3.65 8.05 -0.15
CA TYR A 61 4.41 6.81 -0.18
C TYR A 61 3.90 5.87 0.89
N ASP A 62 3.79 4.57 0.57
CA ASP A 62 3.46 3.53 1.52
C ASP A 62 4.75 2.85 1.97
N LEU A 63 4.95 2.77 3.29
CA LEU A 63 6.17 2.23 3.87
C LEU A 63 5.85 1.08 4.82
N CYS A 64 6.61 0.01 4.74
CA CYS A 64 6.36 -1.20 5.52
C CYS A 64 7.02 -1.19 6.91
N SER A 65 7.97 -0.30 7.16
CA SER A 65 8.66 -0.21 8.44
C SER A 65 9.38 1.13 8.59
N ASP A 66 9.85 1.41 9.80
CA ASP A 66 10.64 2.61 10.08
C ASP A 66 11.95 2.61 9.32
N GLU A 67 12.55 1.42 9.13
CA GLU A 67 13.77 1.29 8.34
C GLU A 67 13.55 1.73 6.90
N CYS A 68 12.43 1.31 6.31
CA CYS A 68 12.06 1.72 4.96
C CYS A 68 11.82 3.23 4.90
N ARG A 69 11.21 3.81 5.92
CA ARG A 69 11.03 5.26 6.01
C ARG A 69 12.36 5.99 6.00
N ASP A 70 13.28 5.56 6.84
CA ASP A 70 14.60 6.18 6.95
C ASP A 70 15.39 6.07 5.64
N GLU A 71 15.36 4.90 5.01
CA GLU A 71 16.00 4.70 3.72
C GLU A 71 15.39 5.56 2.61
N LEU A 72 14.07 5.66 2.58
CA LEU A 72 13.37 6.48 1.60
C LEU A 72 13.69 7.96 1.79
N GLU A 73 13.67 8.44 3.02
CA GLU A 73 14.01 9.84 3.34
C GLU A 73 15.44 10.16 2.89
N GLU A 74 16.35 9.24 3.07
CA GLU A 74 17.74 9.37 2.63
C GLU A 74 17.82 9.45 1.10
N LYS A 75 17.08 8.61 0.39
CA LYS A 75 17.03 8.62 -1.08
C LYS A 75 16.43 9.90 -1.63
N LEU A 76 15.43 10.46 -0.95
CA LEU A 76 14.75 11.69 -1.36
C LEU A 76 15.47 12.94 -0.89
N ASP A 77 16.48 12.81 -0.07
CA ASP A 77 17.26 13.91 0.49
C ASP A 77 16.38 14.90 1.30
N VAL A 78 15.52 14.36 2.14
CA VAL A 78 14.63 15.14 3.02
C VAL A 78 14.96 14.90 4.48
#